data_28e1d6c80b46b668768485f453e670f7
#
_entry.id   28e1d6c80b46b668768485f453e670f7
#
_cell.length_a   1.000
_cell.length_b   1.000
_cell.length_c   1.000
_cell.angle_alpha   90.00
_cell.angle_beta   90.00
_cell.angle_gamma   90.00
#
_symmetry.space_group_name_H-M   'P 1'
#
loop_
_entity.id
_entity.type
_entity.pdbx_description
1 polymer ?
#
loop_
_entity_poly.entity_id
_entity_poly.type
_entity_poly.pdbx_seq_one_letter_code
_entity_poly.pdbx_strand_id
1 'polypeptide(L)'
;MTGRYSGRVHADDIFRAIGRFSVKFRWVVIVAWLVAAFAIPHFLPSLASVTQGNNSNFLPASAPSEQAATLAAPFGGSNEIPVPVVAAVSSGTFTAADQAWLATLSTDLGKVPTVVKVNDLGVSATRAGVSGQAAQLQVLSNVSQNNQDAQTDLINNLRAEIKDSSPPPGVQAHLAGSLAIQVDQQKQSGNTGNQVEGAAAIFILILLFLIFRAALAPFITLIPAFLSVAISGPIVAELANHGLKVSSLA
;
A
#
# COMPACT_ATOMS: atom_id res chain seq x y z
N MET A 1 50.66 -34.29 -19.34
CA MET A 1 49.26 -33.93 -18.95
C MET A 1 49.20 -32.43 -18.71
N THR A 2 48.88 -31.66 -19.75
CA THR A 2 48.77 -30.20 -19.64
C THR A 2 47.27 -29.80 -19.67
N GLY A 3 46.74 -29.58 -18.48
CA GLY A 3 45.35 -29.16 -18.31
C GLY A 3 45.17 -27.71 -18.71
N ARG A 4 44.28 -27.45 -19.65
CA ARG A 4 43.90 -26.16 -20.20
C ARG A 4 43.23 -25.26 -19.13
N TYR A 5 43.90 -24.19 -18.75
CA TYR A 5 43.32 -23.02 -18.08
C TYR A 5 42.82 -22.02 -19.14
N SER A 6 41.79 -22.34 -19.86
CA SER A 6 41.30 -21.50 -20.97
C SER A 6 40.05 -20.64 -20.59
N GLY A 7 39.48 -20.85 -19.40
CA GLY A 7 38.22 -20.17 -19.03
C GLY A 7 38.36 -18.87 -18.22
N ARG A 8 39.53 -18.61 -17.61
CA ARG A 8 39.72 -17.40 -16.77
C ARG A 8 40.08 -16.14 -17.55
N VAL A 9 40.69 -16.30 -18.72
CA VAL A 9 41.15 -15.16 -19.52
C VAL A 9 39.99 -14.30 -20.05
N HIS A 10 38.86 -14.90 -20.35
CA HIS A 10 37.68 -14.17 -20.89
C HIS A 10 36.96 -13.32 -19.85
N ALA A 11 36.88 -13.75 -18.59
CA ALA A 11 36.23 -12.98 -17.54
C ALA A 11 37.04 -11.73 -17.18
N ASP A 12 38.37 -11.87 -17.05
CA ASP A 12 39.26 -10.75 -16.70
C ASP A 12 39.26 -9.66 -17.80
N ASP A 13 39.19 -10.05 -19.07
CA ASP A 13 39.13 -9.10 -20.16
C ASP A 13 37.81 -8.33 -20.23
N ILE A 14 36.69 -9.01 -19.91
CA ILE A 14 35.36 -8.39 -19.81
C ILE A 14 35.35 -7.39 -18.66
N PHE A 15 35.83 -7.76 -17.46
CA PHE A 15 35.90 -6.85 -16.32
C PHE A 15 36.81 -5.66 -16.55
N ARG A 16 37.97 -5.85 -17.23
CA ARG A 16 38.84 -4.76 -17.61
C ARG A 16 38.22 -3.83 -18.67
N ALA A 17 37.45 -4.38 -19.60
CA ALA A 17 36.73 -3.58 -20.59
C ALA A 17 35.63 -2.73 -19.94
N ILE A 18 34.83 -3.34 -19.04
CA ILE A 18 33.79 -2.65 -18.26
C ILE A 18 34.42 -1.56 -17.40
N GLY A 19 35.52 -1.85 -16.69
CA GLY A 19 36.21 -0.88 -15.86
C GLY A 19 36.74 0.31 -16.67
N ARG A 20 37.38 0.08 -17.80
CA ARG A 20 37.86 1.15 -18.72
C ARG A 20 36.70 1.97 -19.28
N PHE A 21 35.60 1.34 -19.66
CA PHE A 21 34.40 2.01 -20.13
C PHE A 21 33.82 2.91 -19.06
N SER A 22 33.63 2.40 -17.83
CA SER A 22 33.07 3.15 -16.70
C SER A 22 33.93 4.37 -16.32
N VAL A 23 35.26 4.23 -16.32
CA VAL A 23 36.15 5.36 -16.03
C VAL A 23 36.13 6.40 -17.15
N LYS A 24 36.17 5.96 -18.42
CA LYS A 24 36.16 6.86 -19.58
C LYS A 24 34.87 7.62 -19.70
N PHE A 25 33.72 6.95 -19.43
CA PHE A 25 32.39 7.52 -19.56
C PHE A 25 31.73 7.80 -18.20
N ARG A 26 32.52 8.04 -17.15
CA ARG A 26 32.04 8.25 -15.77
C ARG A 26 30.86 9.21 -15.66
N TRP A 27 30.89 10.32 -16.37
CA TRP A 27 29.82 11.30 -16.36
C TRP A 27 28.55 10.80 -17.05
N VAL A 28 28.69 10.07 -18.15
CA VAL A 28 27.57 9.46 -18.87
C VAL A 28 26.90 8.40 -18.00
N VAL A 29 27.68 7.58 -17.31
CA VAL A 29 27.16 6.56 -16.38
C VAL A 29 26.41 7.22 -15.22
N ILE A 30 26.95 8.27 -14.61
CA ILE A 30 26.29 9.00 -13.52
C ILE A 30 24.97 9.61 -14.02
N VAL A 31 24.99 10.28 -15.17
CA VAL A 31 23.78 10.90 -15.74
C VAL A 31 22.76 9.83 -16.09
N ALA A 32 23.17 8.71 -16.69
CA ALA A 32 22.26 7.60 -17.02
C ALA A 32 21.57 7.02 -15.76
N TRP A 33 22.31 6.85 -14.66
CA TRP A 33 21.75 6.41 -13.39
C TRP A 33 20.78 7.43 -12.78
N LEU A 34 21.12 8.72 -12.82
CA LEU A 34 20.22 9.77 -12.34
C LEU A 34 18.95 9.85 -13.17
N VAL A 35 19.08 9.77 -14.49
CA VAL A 35 17.91 9.72 -15.39
C VAL A 35 17.06 8.48 -15.11
N ALA A 36 17.68 7.31 -14.96
CA ALA A 36 16.96 6.07 -14.65
C ALA A 36 16.23 6.18 -13.29
N ALA A 37 16.90 6.70 -12.26
CA ALA A 37 16.30 6.86 -10.93
C ALA A 37 15.11 7.84 -10.92
N PHE A 38 15.08 8.80 -11.82
CA PHE A 38 13.97 9.74 -11.95
C PHE A 38 12.87 9.23 -12.89
N ALA A 39 13.25 8.67 -14.03
CA ALA A 39 12.33 8.23 -15.06
C ALA A 39 11.59 6.95 -14.65
N ILE A 40 12.28 5.95 -14.09
CA ILE A 40 11.69 4.66 -13.77
C ILE A 40 10.53 4.79 -12.77
N PRO A 41 10.65 5.47 -11.61
CA PRO A 41 9.52 5.66 -10.71
C PRO A 41 8.41 6.55 -11.26
N HIS A 42 8.70 7.37 -12.28
CA HIS A 42 7.70 8.25 -12.89
C HIS A 42 6.85 7.55 -13.95
N PHE A 43 7.45 6.63 -14.71
CA PHE A 43 6.78 5.95 -15.82
C PHE A 43 6.29 4.55 -15.49
N LEU A 44 6.83 3.91 -14.45
CA LEU A 44 6.43 2.58 -14.03
C LEU A 44 5.47 2.66 -12.82
N PRO A 45 4.59 1.65 -12.68
CA PRO A 45 3.66 1.60 -11.55
C PRO A 45 4.39 1.48 -10.21
N SER A 46 3.76 1.95 -9.14
CA SER A 46 4.28 1.76 -7.78
C SER A 46 4.18 0.29 -7.37
N LEU A 47 5.08 -0.17 -6.50
CA LEU A 47 5.00 -1.51 -5.95
C LEU A 47 3.66 -1.73 -5.20
N ALA A 48 3.16 -0.71 -4.50
CA ALA A 48 1.91 -0.76 -3.77
C ALA A 48 0.68 -0.98 -4.68
N SER A 49 0.72 -0.50 -5.94
CA SER A 49 -0.38 -0.67 -6.89
C SER A 49 -0.58 -2.12 -7.36
N VAL A 50 0.45 -2.95 -7.23
CA VAL A 50 0.45 -4.36 -7.68
C VAL A 50 0.60 -5.35 -6.53
N THR A 51 0.83 -4.86 -5.31
CA THR A 51 0.97 -5.70 -4.13
C THR A 51 -0.39 -6.22 -3.68
N GLN A 52 -0.48 -7.53 -3.52
CA GLN A 52 -1.71 -8.21 -3.12
C GLN A 52 -1.77 -8.29 -1.59
N GLY A 53 -2.78 -7.64 -1.00
CA GLY A 53 -3.05 -7.71 0.44
C GLY A 53 -3.70 -9.02 0.89
N ASN A 54 -4.17 -9.83 -0.06
CA ASN A 54 -4.84 -11.09 0.22
C ASN A 54 -3.92 -12.29 -0.08
N ASN A 55 -3.52 -13.00 0.97
CA ASN A 55 -2.65 -14.18 0.85
C ASN A 55 -3.32 -15.39 0.17
N SER A 56 -4.64 -15.40 -0.04
CA SER A 56 -5.34 -16.47 -0.73
C SER A 56 -4.86 -16.64 -2.18
N ASN A 57 -4.44 -15.56 -2.84
CA ASN A 57 -3.95 -15.58 -4.22
C ASN A 57 -2.63 -16.38 -4.41
N PHE A 58 -1.94 -16.72 -3.32
CA PHE A 58 -0.74 -17.55 -3.32
C PHE A 58 -1.02 -19.03 -3.07
N LEU A 59 -2.27 -19.38 -2.74
CA LEU A 59 -2.68 -20.74 -2.56
C LEU A 59 -2.84 -21.44 -3.92
N PRO A 60 -2.50 -22.72 -4.03
CA PRO A 60 -2.81 -23.49 -5.23
C PRO A 60 -4.33 -23.65 -5.39
N ALA A 61 -4.81 -23.67 -6.63
CA ALA A 61 -6.24 -23.83 -6.91
C ALA A 61 -6.86 -25.11 -6.31
N SER A 62 -6.02 -26.09 -5.96
CA SER A 62 -6.41 -27.31 -5.27
C SER A 62 -6.57 -27.16 -3.76
N ALA A 63 -6.25 -26.01 -3.18
CA ALA A 63 -6.43 -25.79 -1.75
C ALA A 63 -7.92 -25.83 -1.38
N PRO A 64 -8.29 -26.49 -0.26
CA PRO A 64 -9.70 -26.59 0.15
C PRO A 64 -10.38 -25.23 0.33
N SER A 65 -9.65 -24.19 0.78
CA SER A 65 -10.15 -22.83 0.93
C SER A 65 -10.47 -22.19 -0.43
N GLU A 66 -9.66 -22.42 -1.47
CA GLU A 66 -9.90 -21.92 -2.84
C GLU A 66 -11.12 -22.62 -3.47
N GLN A 67 -11.24 -23.92 -3.26
CA GLN A 67 -12.43 -24.68 -3.70
C GLN A 67 -13.69 -24.19 -2.99
N ALA A 68 -13.62 -23.94 -1.70
CA ALA A 68 -14.75 -23.39 -0.94
C ALA A 68 -15.12 -21.98 -1.43
N ALA A 69 -14.13 -21.11 -1.70
CA ALA A 69 -14.35 -19.77 -2.25
C ALA A 69 -15.00 -19.82 -3.64
N THR A 70 -14.55 -20.75 -4.50
CA THR A 70 -15.14 -20.95 -5.84
C THR A 70 -16.59 -21.43 -5.75
N LEU A 71 -16.90 -22.33 -4.83
CA LEU A 71 -18.26 -22.80 -4.60
C LEU A 71 -19.16 -21.73 -3.96
N ALA A 72 -18.60 -20.86 -3.14
CA ALA A 72 -19.30 -19.74 -2.50
C ALA A 72 -19.52 -18.55 -3.46
N ALA A 73 -18.72 -18.41 -4.52
CA ALA A 73 -18.78 -17.27 -5.44
C ALA A 73 -20.19 -16.99 -6.02
N PRO A 74 -21.02 -18.00 -6.39
CA PRO A 74 -22.39 -17.75 -6.85
C PRO A 74 -23.34 -17.22 -5.77
N PHE A 75 -23.01 -17.45 -4.49
CA PHE A 75 -23.84 -17.06 -3.33
C PHE A 75 -23.35 -15.77 -2.68
N GLY A 76 -22.05 -15.44 -2.86
CA GLY A 76 -21.44 -14.24 -2.30
C GLY A 76 -21.45 -13.09 -3.27
N GLY A 77 -22.54 -12.75 -3.91
CA GLY A 77 -22.72 -11.63 -4.87
C GLY A 77 -21.44 -10.83 -5.14
N SER A 78 -21.25 -10.31 -6.30
CA SER A 78 -20.17 -9.39 -6.74
C SER A 78 -18.85 -9.35 -5.90
N ASN A 79 -17.71 -9.17 -6.55
CA ASN A 79 -16.40 -8.89 -5.92
C ASN A 79 -16.37 -7.59 -5.07
N GLU A 80 -17.51 -7.24 -4.47
CA GLU A 80 -17.67 -6.02 -3.69
C GLU A 80 -17.09 -6.20 -2.30
N ILE A 81 -16.28 -5.25 -1.90
CA ILE A 81 -15.71 -5.20 -0.57
C ILE A 81 -16.63 -4.37 0.33
N PRO A 82 -17.17 -4.95 1.42
CA PRO A 82 -17.97 -4.21 2.37
C PRO A 82 -17.08 -3.37 3.29
N VAL A 83 -17.38 -2.08 3.37
CA VAL A 83 -16.77 -1.15 4.32
C VAL A 83 -17.85 -0.59 5.24
N PRO A 84 -17.93 -1.05 6.49
CA PRO A 84 -18.90 -0.54 7.44
C PRO A 84 -18.55 0.90 7.87
N VAL A 85 -19.55 1.76 7.91
CA VAL A 85 -19.52 3.06 8.58
C VAL A 85 -20.41 2.97 9.79
N VAL A 86 -19.87 3.23 10.97
CA VAL A 86 -20.62 3.20 12.23
C VAL A 86 -20.75 4.62 12.75
N ALA A 87 -21.97 5.08 12.89
CA ALA A 87 -22.31 6.32 13.60
C ALA A 87 -22.86 5.99 14.98
N ALA A 88 -22.43 6.71 16.01
CA ALA A 88 -22.87 6.46 17.38
C ALA A 88 -23.17 7.77 18.11
N VAL A 89 -24.18 7.74 18.97
CA VAL A 89 -24.46 8.77 19.96
C VAL A 89 -23.95 8.30 21.31
N SER A 90 -23.25 9.19 22.05
CA SER A 90 -22.66 8.83 23.34
C SER A 90 -23.71 8.56 24.42
N SER A 91 -24.89 9.16 24.28
CA SER A 91 -26.01 8.97 25.21
C SER A 91 -27.34 9.23 24.50
N GLY A 92 -28.38 8.50 24.91
CA GLY A 92 -29.72 8.65 24.37
C GLY A 92 -29.94 7.90 23.06
N THR A 93 -30.87 8.40 22.26
CA THR A 93 -31.32 7.80 21.00
C THR A 93 -31.06 8.76 19.84
N PHE A 94 -30.97 8.23 18.64
CA PHE A 94 -30.88 9.04 17.42
C PHE A 94 -32.14 9.89 17.27
N THR A 95 -31.93 11.19 17.14
CA THR A 95 -33.00 12.17 16.87
C THR A 95 -33.39 12.14 15.40
N ALA A 96 -34.50 12.80 15.04
CA ALA A 96 -34.90 12.97 13.64
C ALA A 96 -33.83 13.74 12.82
N ALA A 97 -33.11 14.69 13.45
CA ALA A 97 -32.02 15.41 12.81
C ALA A 97 -30.82 14.49 12.52
N ASP A 98 -30.47 13.61 13.45
CA ASP A 98 -29.40 12.64 13.28
C ASP A 98 -29.73 11.64 12.17
N GLN A 99 -30.99 11.19 12.07
CA GLN A 99 -31.44 10.31 11.00
C GLN A 99 -31.42 10.99 9.64
N ALA A 100 -31.82 12.28 9.56
CA ALA A 100 -31.71 13.05 8.34
C ALA A 100 -30.25 13.23 7.90
N TRP A 101 -29.36 13.48 8.83
CA TRP A 101 -27.92 13.54 8.57
C TRP A 101 -27.39 12.18 8.07
N LEU A 102 -27.76 11.05 8.68
CA LEU A 102 -27.37 9.70 8.20
C LEU A 102 -27.84 9.44 6.77
N ALA A 103 -29.06 9.85 6.41
CA ALA A 103 -29.57 9.70 5.05
C ALA A 103 -28.76 10.53 4.05
N THR A 104 -28.37 11.77 4.44
CA THR A 104 -27.51 12.64 3.61
C THR A 104 -26.12 12.00 3.47
N LEU A 105 -25.51 11.58 4.57
CA LEU A 105 -24.22 10.91 4.58
C LEU A 105 -24.23 9.65 3.69
N SER A 106 -25.30 8.82 3.77
CA SER A 106 -25.45 7.65 2.90
C SER A 106 -25.46 8.01 1.42
N THR A 107 -26.10 9.13 1.07
CA THR A 107 -26.15 9.65 -0.32
C THR A 107 -24.77 10.13 -0.77
N ASP A 108 -24.08 10.86 0.08
CA ASP A 108 -22.77 11.44 -0.23
C ASP A 108 -21.66 10.37 -0.31
N LEU A 109 -21.67 9.39 0.59
CA LEU A 109 -20.80 8.21 0.48
C LEU A 109 -21.02 7.44 -0.83
N GLY A 110 -22.24 7.43 -1.36
CA GLY A 110 -22.56 6.82 -2.65
C GLY A 110 -21.93 7.52 -3.85
N LYS A 111 -21.46 8.76 -3.70
CA LYS A 111 -20.79 9.53 -4.77
C LYS A 111 -19.27 9.28 -4.79
N VAL A 112 -18.73 8.65 -3.77
CA VAL A 112 -17.29 8.36 -3.70
C VAL A 112 -16.89 7.39 -4.82
N PRO A 113 -15.80 7.65 -5.55
CA PRO A 113 -15.32 6.75 -6.60
C PRO A 113 -15.17 5.31 -6.10
N THR A 114 -15.51 4.35 -6.97
CA THR A 114 -15.52 2.91 -6.70
C THR A 114 -16.60 2.40 -5.74
N VAL A 115 -17.39 3.27 -5.12
CA VAL A 115 -18.57 2.86 -4.36
C VAL A 115 -19.68 2.47 -5.34
N VAL A 116 -20.22 1.27 -5.15
CA VAL A 116 -21.32 0.72 -5.97
C VAL A 116 -22.67 0.98 -5.32
N LYS A 117 -22.72 0.81 -4.00
CA LYS A 117 -23.96 0.93 -3.23
C LYS A 117 -23.65 1.23 -1.76
N VAL A 118 -24.55 1.97 -1.13
CA VAL A 118 -24.58 2.14 0.32
C VAL A 118 -25.90 1.56 0.84
N ASN A 119 -25.81 0.59 1.73
CA ASN A 119 -26.96 -0.01 2.40
C ASN A 119 -27.07 0.60 3.80
N ASP A 120 -28.22 1.12 4.15
CA ASP A 120 -28.55 1.49 5.50
C ASP A 120 -29.03 0.23 6.26
N LEU A 121 -28.27 -0.20 7.27
CA LEU A 121 -28.59 -1.33 8.13
C LEU A 121 -29.42 -0.93 9.35
N GLY A 122 -29.74 0.37 9.47
CA GLY A 122 -30.58 0.93 10.51
C GLY A 122 -29.84 1.23 11.81
N VAL A 123 -30.64 1.63 12.79
CA VAL A 123 -30.18 2.00 14.13
C VAL A 123 -30.32 0.79 15.06
N SER A 124 -29.33 0.55 15.89
CA SER A 124 -29.37 -0.51 16.90
C SER A 124 -30.51 -0.30 17.88
N ALA A 125 -31.12 -1.41 18.32
CA ALA A 125 -32.10 -1.34 19.41
C ALA A 125 -31.40 -0.86 20.70
N THR A 126 -32.11 -0.09 21.50
CA THR A 126 -31.69 0.28 22.86
C THR A 126 -31.47 -0.98 23.70
N ARG A 127 -30.33 -1.11 24.33
CA ARG A 127 -29.97 -2.25 25.17
C ARG A 127 -29.77 -1.80 26.62
N ALA A 128 -30.30 -2.57 27.54
CA ALA A 128 -30.12 -2.29 28.98
C ALA A 128 -28.61 -2.26 29.33
N GLY A 129 -28.19 -1.18 30.02
CA GLY A 129 -26.79 -0.97 30.40
C GLY A 129 -25.91 -0.30 29.34
N VAL A 130 -26.46 0.06 28.16
CA VAL A 130 -25.78 0.85 27.14
C VAL A 130 -26.43 2.22 27.05
N SER A 131 -25.62 3.27 27.21
CA SER A 131 -26.13 4.65 27.32
C SER A 131 -26.42 5.33 25.98
N GLY A 132 -26.05 4.72 24.84
CA GLY A 132 -26.24 5.28 23.49
C GLY A 132 -26.72 4.29 22.47
N GLN A 133 -27.03 4.76 21.27
CA GLN A 133 -27.35 3.96 20.09
C GLN A 133 -26.26 4.08 19.04
N ALA A 134 -26.18 3.06 18.16
CA ALA A 134 -25.35 3.09 17.00
C ALA A 134 -26.19 2.81 15.73
N ALA A 135 -25.85 3.51 14.66
CA ALA A 135 -26.36 3.25 13.32
C ALA A 135 -25.23 2.70 12.45
N GLN A 136 -25.56 1.82 11.52
CA GLN A 136 -24.57 1.25 10.61
C GLN A 136 -25.00 1.44 9.16
N LEU A 137 -24.11 2.06 8.38
CA LEU A 137 -24.16 2.08 6.93
C LEU A 137 -23.14 1.09 6.40
N GLN A 138 -23.48 0.30 5.40
CA GLN A 138 -22.57 -0.61 4.73
C GLN A 138 -22.29 -0.10 3.32
N VAL A 139 -21.08 0.41 3.13
CA VAL A 139 -20.60 0.83 1.82
C VAL A 139 -20.08 -0.41 1.08
N LEU A 140 -20.59 -0.68 -0.10
CA LEU A 140 -20.11 -1.72 -1.00
C LEU A 140 -19.27 -1.09 -2.10
N SER A 141 -18.02 -1.52 -2.25
CA SER A 141 -17.10 -0.98 -3.23
C SER A 141 -16.54 -2.08 -4.13
N ASN A 142 -16.37 -1.77 -5.41
CA ASN A 142 -15.72 -2.64 -6.39
C ASN A 142 -14.22 -2.40 -6.52
N VAL A 143 -13.60 -1.76 -5.51
CA VAL A 143 -12.16 -1.55 -5.49
C VAL A 143 -11.42 -2.88 -5.58
N SER A 144 -10.37 -2.92 -6.38
CA SER A 144 -9.57 -4.14 -6.56
C SER A 144 -8.89 -4.57 -5.26
N GLN A 145 -9.04 -5.85 -4.90
CA GLN A 145 -8.35 -6.45 -3.75
C GLN A 145 -6.82 -6.54 -3.96
N ASN A 146 -6.38 -6.41 -5.21
CA ASN A 146 -4.98 -6.51 -5.60
C ASN A 146 -4.33 -5.14 -5.84
N ASN A 147 -4.98 -4.05 -5.45
CA ASN A 147 -4.46 -2.69 -5.59
C ASN A 147 -4.57 -1.95 -4.26
N GLN A 148 -3.49 -1.94 -3.52
CA GLN A 148 -3.39 -1.31 -2.21
C GLN A 148 -3.56 0.21 -2.26
N ASP A 149 -3.05 0.87 -3.31
CA ASP A 149 -3.19 2.31 -3.47
C ASP A 149 -4.66 2.68 -3.64
N ALA A 150 -5.39 1.97 -4.51
CA ALA A 150 -6.82 2.20 -4.71
C ALA A 150 -7.67 1.93 -3.45
N GLN A 151 -7.28 0.94 -2.64
CA GLN A 151 -7.91 0.67 -1.34
C GLN A 151 -7.66 1.81 -0.34
N THR A 152 -6.44 2.32 -0.31
CA THR A 152 -6.05 3.44 0.54
C THR A 152 -6.79 4.71 0.13
N ASP A 153 -6.90 4.97 -1.16
CA ASP A 153 -7.64 6.12 -1.69
C ASP A 153 -9.13 6.03 -1.37
N LEU A 154 -9.74 4.85 -1.52
CA LEU A 154 -11.13 4.63 -1.12
C LEU A 154 -11.35 4.98 0.37
N ILE A 155 -10.54 4.43 1.26
CA ILE A 155 -10.67 4.67 2.70
C ILE A 155 -10.44 6.14 3.05
N ASN A 156 -9.46 6.80 2.43
CA ASN A 156 -9.21 8.23 2.64
C ASN A 156 -10.37 9.09 2.14
N ASN A 157 -10.93 8.79 0.96
CA ASN A 157 -12.08 9.51 0.40
C ASN A 157 -13.34 9.33 1.26
N LEU A 158 -13.63 8.11 1.72
CA LEU A 158 -14.74 7.87 2.65
C LEU A 158 -14.56 8.63 3.97
N ARG A 159 -13.34 8.72 4.51
CA ARG A 159 -13.05 9.50 5.73
C ARG A 159 -13.20 11.00 5.50
N ALA A 160 -12.78 11.49 4.35
CA ALA A 160 -12.96 12.89 3.99
C ALA A 160 -14.45 13.23 3.93
N GLU A 161 -15.27 12.40 3.27
CA GLU A 161 -16.71 12.58 3.17
C GLU A 161 -17.40 12.57 4.54
N ILE A 162 -17.04 11.62 5.42
CA ILE A 162 -17.56 11.59 6.80
C ILE A 162 -17.19 12.87 7.55
N LYS A 163 -15.96 13.35 7.43
CA LYS A 163 -15.50 14.57 8.08
C LYS A 163 -16.24 15.81 7.55
N ASP A 164 -16.43 15.89 6.25
CA ASP A 164 -17.03 17.04 5.57
C ASP A 164 -18.56 17.07 5.75
N SER A 165 -19.18 15.92 6.09
CA SER A 165 -20.63 15.81 6.34
C SER A 165 -21.10 16.57 7.59
N SER A 166 -20.20 17.11 8.41
CA SER A 166 -20.51 17.92 9.61
C SER A 166 -21.53 17.23 10.53
N PRO A 167 -21.15 16.16 11.24
CA PRO A 167 -22.07 15.40 12.09
C PRO A 167 -22.72 16.29 13.15
N PRO A 168 -23.99 16.03 13.52
CA PRO A 168 -24.67 16.76 14.57
C PRO A 168 -23.95 16.65 15.91
N PRO A 169 -24.14 17.61 16.84
CA PRO A 169 -23.52 17.56 18.15
C PRO A 169 -23.83 16.27 18.90
N GLY A 170 -22.80 15.56 19.36
CA GLY A 170 -22.93 14.29 20.08
C GLY A 170 -22.94 13.04 19.20
N VAL A 171 -22.99 13.18 17.88
CA VAL A 171 -22.83 12.07 16.92
C VAL A 171 -21.38 11.96 16.50
N GLN A 172 -20.84 10.73 16.52
CA GLN A 172 -19.54 10.41 15.97
C GLN A 172 -19.70 9.32 14.92
N ALA A 173 -19.04 9.46 13.77
CA ALA A 173 -19.04 8.46 12.74
C ALA A 173 -17.61 8.04 12.37
N HIS A 174 -17.39 6.75 12.25
CA HIS A 174 -16.10 6.16 11.97
C HIS A 174 -16.23 5.02 10.94
N LEU A 175 -15.18 4.88 10.13
CA LEU A 175 -15.02 3.67 9.32
C LEU A 175 -14.58 2.51 10.22
N ALA A 176 -15.15 1.34 9.95
CA ALA A 176 -14.82 0.09 10.62
C ALA A 176 -14.52 -1.01 9.57
N GLY A 177 -14.22 -2.21 10.05
CA GLY A 177 -14.00 -3.37 9.22
C GLY A 177 -12.54 -3.59 8.81
N SER A 178 -12.31 -4.75 8.19
CA SER A 178 -10.97 -5.25 7.89
C SER A 178 -10.16 -4.33 6.96
N LEU A 179 -10.80 -3.78 5.93
CA LEU A 179 -10.12 -2.91 4.98
C LEU A 179 -9.64 -1.61 5.63
N ALA A 180 -10.47 -0.96 6.46
CA ALA A 180 -10.07 0.25 7.16
C ALA A 180 -8.91 0.00 8.12
N ILE A 181 -8.96 -1.12 8.86
CA ILE A 181 -7.89 -1.55 9.78
C ILE A 181 -6.61 -1.85 8.99
N GLN A 182 -6.70 -2.55 7.87
CA GLN A 182 -5.55 -2.88 7.02
C GLN A 182 -4.85 -1.62 6.51
N VAL A 183 -5.62 -0.65 6.01
CA VAL A 183 -5.07 0.63 5.53
C VAL A 183 -4.40 1.40 6.67
N ASP A 184 -4.98 1.41 7.88
CA ASP A 184 -4.38 2.06 9.05
C ASP A 184 -3.09 1.38 9.50
N GLN A 185 -3.08 0.05 9.55
CA GLN A 185 -1.87 -0.71 9.90
C GLN A 185 -0.76 -0.48 8.90
N GLN A 186 -1.08 -0.47 7.60
CA GLN A 186 -0.11 -0.19 6.56
C GLN A 186 0.47 1.21 6.66
N LYS A 187 -0.39 2.21 6.86
CA LYS A 187 0.03 3.61 7.04
C LYS A 187 0.93 3.77 8.28
N GLN A 188 0.57 3.11 9.38
CA GLN A 188 1.37 3.14 10.60
C GLN A 188 2.69 2.40 10.44
N SER A 189 2.68 1.22 9.80
CA SER A 189 3.90 0.46 9.52
C SER A 189 4.82 1.21 8.57
N GLY A 190 4.29 1.83 7.53
CA GLY A 190 5.06 2.67 6.61
C GLY A 190 5.70 3.87 7.32
N ASN A 191 4.95 4.58 8.17
CA ASN A 191 5.49 5.70 8.94
C ASN A 191 6.59 5.27 9.91
N THR A 192 6.39 4.17 10.62
CA THR A 192 7.38 3.62 11.56
C THR A 192 8.60 3.10 10.78
N GLY A 193 8.38 2.40 9.68
CA GLY A 193 9.43 1.91 8.79
C GLY A 193 10.31 3.05 8.28
N ASN A 194 9.71 4.10 7.73
CA ASN A 194 10.43 5.27 7.23
C ASN A 194 11.24 6.00 8.33
N GLN A 195 10.73 6.07 9.56
CA GLN A 195 11.44 6.65 10.68
C GLN A 195 12.66 5.80 11.10
N VAL A 196 12.47 4.49 11.17
CA VAL A 196 13.56 3.55 11.51
C VAL A 196 14.62 3.52 10.40
N GLU A 197 14.20 3.48 9.14
CA GLU A 197 15.10 3.52 7.98
C GLU A 197 15.87 4.83 7.92
N GLY A 198 15.20 5.97 8.13
CA GLY A 198 15.86 7.27 8.20
C GLY A 198 16.87 7.37 9.35
N ALA A 199 16.52 6.89 10.53
CA ALA A 199 17.43 6.85 11.68
C ALA A 199 18.63 5.94 11.42
N ALA A 200 18.41 4.77 10.84
CA ALA A 200 19.47 3.83 10.46
C ALA A 200 20.39 4.43 9.39
N ALA A 201 19.84 5.07 8.37
CA ALA A 201 20.62 5.74 7.34
C ALA A 201 21.51 6.85 7.92
N ILE A 202 20.97 7.69 8.80
CA ILE A 202 21.76 8.73 9.49
C ILE A 202 22.86 8.10 10.35
N PHE A 203 22.54 7.03 11.09
CA PHE A 203 23.52 6.34 11.92
C PHE A 203 24.64 5.72 11.09
N ILE A 204 24.31 5.06 9.98
CA ILE A 204 25.29 4.51 9.02
C ILE A 204 26.15 5.63 8.46
N LEU A 205 25.57 6.77 8.10
CA LEU A 205 26.26 7.91 7.55
C LEU A 205 27.28 8.49 8.55
N ILE A 206 26.87 8.63 9.83
CA ILE A 206 27.76 9.06 10.92
C ILE A 206 28.93 8.09 11.10
N LEU A 207 28.66 6.77 11.13
CA LEU A 207 29.70 5.76 11.24
C LEU A 207 30.68 5.80 10.07
N LEU A 208 30.17 5.95 8.84
CA LEU A 208 31.03 6.06 7.66
C LEU A 208 31.91 7.32 7.69
N PHE A 209 31.35 8.46 8.14
CA PHE A 209 32.14 9.67 8.36
C PHE A 209 33.27 9.45 9.37
N LEU A 210 32.96 8.76 10.47
CA LEU A 210 33.93 8.51 11.52
C LEU A 210 35.04 7.55 11.07
N ILE A 211 34.68 6.52 10.30
CA ILE A 211 35.64 5.51 9.80
C ILE A 211 36.52 6.07 8.67
N PHE A 212 35.89 6.66 7.67
CA PHE A 212 36.62 7.14 6.49
C PHE A 212 37.33 8.50 6.71
N ARG A 213 36.92 9.26 7.72
CA ARG A 213 37.47 10.62 8.00
C ARG A 213 37.45 11.56 6.78
N ALA A 214 36.56 11.28 5.81
CA ALA A 214 36.44 12.01 4.55
C ALA A 214 34.95 12.26 4.26
N ALA A 215 34.59 13.51 3.99
CA ALA A 215 33.19 13.92 3.82
C ALA A 215 32.51 13.30 2.59
N LEU A 216 33.27 13.06 1.52
CA LEU A 216 32.69 12.56 0.24
C LEU A 216 32.61 11.02 0.14
N ALA A 217 33.42 10.29 0.90
CA ALA A 217 33.50 8.84 0.79
C ALA A 217 32.14 8.14 1.10
N PRO A 218 31.40 8.51 2.16
CA PRO A 218 30.09 7.93 2.44
C PRO A 218 29.08 8.12 1.30
N PHE A 219 29.08 9.27 0.66
CA PHE A 219 28.13 9.54 -0.44
C PHE A 219 28.43 8.70 -1.68
N ILE A 220 29.70 8.48 -1.99
CA ILE A 220 30.11 7.63 -3.13
C ILE A 220 29.60 6.19 -2.96
N THR A 221 29.53 5.69 -1.72
CA THR A 221 29.06 4.33 -1.44
C THR A 221 27.55 4.24 -1.27
N LEU A 222 26.90 5.24 -0.67
CA LEU A 222 25.47 5.20 -0.37
C LEU A 222 24.59 5.59 -1.57
N ILE A 223 25.02 6.52 -2.43
CA ILE A 223 24.22 6.95 -3.59
C ILE A 223 23.83 5.77 -4.49
N PRO A 224 24.75 4.88 -4.93
CA PRO A 224 24.36 3.72 -5.73
C PRO A 224 23.40 2.78 -5.03
N ALA A 225 23.54 2.60 -3.71
CA ALA A 225 22.65 1.77 -2.92
C ALA A 225 21.22 2.35 -2.91
N PHE A 226 21.07 3.63 -2.62
CA PHE A 226 19.76 4.31 -2.67
C PHE A 226 19.13 4.29 -4.06
N LEU A 227 19.91 4.53 -5.10
CA LEU A 227 19.43 4.45 -6.48
C LEU A 227 18.92 3.04 -6.82
N SER A 228 19.63 2.00 -6.39
CA SER A 228 19.22 0.62 -6.61
C SER A 228 17.91 0.30 -5.93
N VAL A 229 17.71 0.75 -4.68
CA VAL A 229 16.45 0.58 -3.95
C VAL A 229 15.32 1.34 -4.64
N ALA A 230 15.55 2.59 -5.02
CA ALA A 230 14.53 3.42 -5.69
C ALA A 230 14.04 2.84 -7.01
N ILE A 231 14.91 2.15 -7.74
CA ILE A 231 14.61 1.55 -9.05
C ILE A 231 13.98 0.15 -8.91
N SER A 232 14.34 -0.59 -7.87
CA SER A 232 13.92 -2.00 -7.71
C SER A 232 12.41 -2.16 -7.57
N GLY A 233 11.75 -1.31 -6.77
CA GLY A 233 10.31 -1.37 -6.55
C GLY A 233 9.48 -1.27 -7.83
N PRO A 234 9.63 -0.21 -8.64
CA PRO A 234 8.93 -0.08 -9.92
C PRO A 234 9.22 -1.20 -10.92
N ILE A 235 10.47 -1.72 -10.96
CA ILE A 235 10.81 -2.86 -11.83
C ILE A 235 10.05 -4.12 -11.38
N VAL A 236 10.00 -4.40 -10.09
CA VAL A 236 9.23 -5.53 -9.54
C VAL A 236 7.74 -5.35 -9.83
N ALA A 237 7.23 -4.13 -9.73
CA ALA A 237 5.85 -3.82 -10.06
C ALA A 237 5.53 -4.09 -11.54
N GLU A 238 6.41 -3.73 -12.44
CA GLU A 238 6.24 -4.02 -13.87
C GLU A 238 6.27 -5.52 -14.15
N LEU A 239 7.17 -6.27 -13.51
CA LEU A 239 7.19 -7.73 -13.59
C LEU A 239 5.91 -8.36 -13.03
N ALA A 240 5.30 -7.75 -12.00
CA ALA A 240 4.04 -8.21 -11.46
C ALA A 240 2.89 -8.04 -12.46
N ASN A 241 2.87 -6.97 -13.25
CA ASN A 241 1.90 -6.79 -14.34
C ASN A 241 2.04 -7.89 -15.42
N HIS A 242 3.22 -8.48 -15.55
CA HIS A 242 3.50 -9.60 -16.46
C HIS A 242 3.35 -10.98 -15.81
N GLY A 243 2.71 -11.08 -14.64
CA GLY A 243 2.33 -12.35 -14.02
C GLY A 243 3.14 -12.77 -12.79
N LEU A 244 4.11 -11.98 -12.34
CA LEU A 244 4.79 -12.21 -11.07
C LEU A 244 3.83 -11.84 -9.92
N LYS A 245 3.60 -12.76 -8.99
CA LYS A 245 2.77 -12.47 -7.81
C LYS A 245 3.64 -11.85 -6.71
N VAL A 246 3.25 -10.68 -6.22
CA VAL A 246 3.96 -9.95 -5.16
C VAL A 246 3.06 -9.83 -3.93
N SER A 247 3.56 -10.26 -2.77
CA SER A 247 2.87 -10.17 -1.48
C SER A 247 3.23 -8.89 -0.74
N SER A 248 2.29 -8.37 0.06
CA SER A 248 2.54 -7.25 0.99
C SER A 248 3.47 -7.59 2.15
N LEU A 249 3.85 -8.87 2.29
CA LEU A 249 4.74 -9.35 3.34
C LEU A 249 6.21 -9.45 2.89
N ALA A 250 6.51 -8.99 1.68
CA ALA A 250 7.88 -9.02 1.13
C ALA A 250 8.69 -7.80 1.56
#